data_879ebbd0e507c004b3949dfd67087598
#
_entry.id   879ebbd0e507c004b3949dfd67087598
#
_cell.length_a   1.000
_cell.length_b   1.000
_cell.length_c   1.000
_cell.angle_alpha   90.00
_cell.angle_beta   90.00
_cell.angle_gamma   90.00
#
_symmetry.space_group_name_H-M   'P 1'
#
loop_
_entity.id
_entity.type
_entity.pdbx_description
1 polymer ?
#
loop_
_entity_poly.entity_id
_entity_poly.type
_entity_poly.pdbx_seq_one_letter_code
_entity_poly.pdbx_strand_id
1 'polypeptide(L)'
;KKIDILLTDVKMPFMDGIELIGAAKEEGFTLKTIIFSGYNEFEYAKLAVRLGVSDYILKPVNPQEFAQTIEKVTGELQKQYVENEQRLQQSSYMREYLLYTLFNGGSVEQVHTLAGNLAGENFWNHFHRIVFLEFDREFFGKKALDFQAEILEENMSEEYQYLNLNPQQAVLLLNASPHYMTLQQTAQKLHDAVFKKYGE
;
A
#
# COMPACT_ATOMS: atom_id res chain seq x y z
N LYS A 1 -15.63 0.72 -6.21
CA LYS A 1 -14.87 1.86 -6.80
C LYS A 1 -14.40 2.74 -5.66
N LYS A 2 -13.14 3.14 -5.68
CA LYS A 2 -12.61 4.14 -4.75
C LYS A 2 -13.11 5.52 -5.19
N ILE A 3 -13.57 6.32 -4.22
CA ILE A 3 -13.97 7.71 -4.43
C ILE A 3 -12.87 8.57 -3.83
N ASP A 4 -12.38 9.55 -4.58
CA ASP A 4 -11.29 10.43 -4.16
C ASP A 4 -11.75 11.87 -3.93
N ILE A 5 -12.82 12.30 -4.61
CA ILE A 5 -13.38 13.66 -4.49
C ILE A 5 -14.87 13.59 -4.19
N LEU A 6 -15.31 14.35 -3.22
CA LEU A 6 -16.71 14.59 -2.88
C LEU A 6 -17.06 16.05 -3.21
N LEU A 7 -18.05 16.21 -4.06
CA LEU A 7 -18.67 17.52 -4.38
C LEU A 7 -20.06 17.54 -3.76
N THR A 8 -20.35 18.50 -2.90
CA THR A 8 -21.64 18.59 -2.23
C THR A 8 -22.15 20.02 -2.12
N ASP A 9 -23.44 20.18 -2.11
CA ASP A 9 -24.10 21.43 -1.68
C ASP A 9 -24.09 21.49 -0.16
N VAL A 10 -24.07 22.70 0.42
CA VAL A 10 -24.31 22.89 1.85
C VAL A 10 -25.71 22.43 2.22
N LYS A 11 -26.73 22.98 1.56
CA LYS A 11 -28.13 22.69 1.89
C LYS A 11 -28.69 21.56 1.01
N MET A 12 -28.91 20.42 1.64
CA MET A 12 -29.58 19.29 1.02
C MET A 12 -30.70 18.77 1.94
N PRO A 13 -31.77 18.14 1.37
CA PRO A 13 -32.78 17.47 2.20
C PRO A 13 -32.20 16.32 3.01
N PHE A 14 -32.69 16.11 4.24
CA PHE A 14 -32.39 15.04 5.17
C PHE A 14 -30.98 15.09 5.82
N MET A 15 -29.93 15.44 5.09
CA MET A 15 -28.58 15.56 5.58
C MET A 15 -27.88 16.70 4.82
N ASP A 16 -27.34 17.68 5.53
CA ASP A 16 -26.59 18.75 4.88
C ASP A 16 -25.16 18.31 4.45
N GLY A 17 -24.52 19.13 3.62
CA GLY A 17 -23.19 18.78 3.09
C GLY A 17 -22.12 18.72 4.16
N ILE A 18 -22.25 19.47 5.25
CA ILE A 18 -21.32 19.45 6.39
C ILE A 18 -21.48 18.14 7.18
N GLU A 19 -22.72 17.75 7.44
CA GLU A 19 -23.04 16.47 8.10
C GLU A 19 -22.56 15.29 7.25
N LEU A 20 -22.76 15.35 5.93
CA LEU A 20 -22.28 14.31 5.01
C LEU A 20 -20.75 14.16 5.07
N ILE A 21 -20.02 15.26 5.08
CA ILE A 21 -18.54 15.24 5.17
C ILE A 21 -18.10 14.68 6.53
N GLY A 22 -18.78 15.07 7.61
CA GLY A 22 -18.52 14.54 8.95
C GLY A 22 -18.72 13.03 9.01
N ALA A 23 -19.87 12.54 8.55
CA ALA A 23 -20.19 11.12 8.51
C ALA A 23 -19.20 10.32 7.65
N ALA A 24 -18.83 10.83 6.47
CA ALA A 24 -17.82 10.17 5.63
C ALA A 24 -16.47 10.04 6.33
N LYS A 25 -16.04 11.02 7.12
CA LYS A 25 -14.81 10.96 7.89
C LYS A 25 -14.89 9.96 9.04
N GLU A 26 -16.00 9.91 9.76
CA GLU A 26 -16.25 8.95 10.83
C GLU A 26 -16.21 7.49 10.30
N GLU A 27 -16.71 7.27 9.09
CA GLU A 27 -16.62 5.99 8.39
C GLU A 27 -15.21 5.69 7.81
N GLY A 28 -14.23 6.58 8.03
CA GLY A 28 -12.84 6.38 7.61
C GLY A 28 -12.54 6.75 6.15
N PHE A 29 -13.45 7.42 5.46
CA PHE A 29 -13.17 7.90 4.10
C PHE A 29 -12.20 9.09 4.12
N THR A 30 -11.14 8.98 3.34
CA THR A 30 -10.18 10.07 3.11
C THR A 30 -10.48 10.69 1.75
N LEU A 31 -11.25 11.77 1.74
CA LEU A 31 -11.74 12.41 0.53
C LEU A 31 -11.25 13.86 0.46
N LYS A 32 -10.96 14.33 -0.75
CA LYS A 32 -10.93 15.75 -1.05
C LYS A 32 -12.37 16.24 -1.19
N THR A 33 -12.74 17.26 -0.45
CA THR A 33 -14.13 17.74 -0.39
C THR A 33 -14.24 19.17 -0.90
N ILE A 34 -15.21 19.42 -1.78
CA ILE A 34 -15.53 20.74 -2.33
C ILE A 34 -17.00 21.02 -2.01
N ILE A 35 -17.28 22.17 -1.43
CA ILE A 35 -18.62 22.57 -1.04
C ILE A 35 -19.12 23.69 -1.94
N PHE A 36 -20.36 23.57 -2.40
CA PHE A 36 -21.09 24.66 -3.04
C PHE A 36 -22.03 25.33 -2.04
N SER A 37 -22.06 26.66 -2.00
CA SER A 37 -22.89 27.41 -1.03
C SER A 37 -23.46 28.71 -1.59
N GLY A 38 -24.56 29.17 -1.02
CA GLY A 38 -25.13 30.48 -1.29
C GLY A 38 -24.48 31.61 -0.49
N TYR A 39 -24.75 32.83 -0.88
CA TYR A 39 -24.12 34.08 -0.38
C TYR A 39 -24.25 34.33 1.14
N ASN A 40 -25.23 33.75 1.82
CA ASN A 40 -25.54 34.07 3.24
C ASN A 40 -25.12 32.97 4.23
N GLU A 41 -24.13 32.14 3.91
CA GLU A 41 -23.84 30.94 4.68
C GLU A 41 -22.45 30.99 5.36
N PHE A 42 -22.08 32.15 5.91
CA PHE A 42 -20.78 32.36 6.56
C PHE A 42 -20.48 31.37 7.70
N GLU A 43 -21.48 30.99 8.48
CA GLU A 43 -21.28 30.00 9.54
C GLU A 43 -20.92 28.61 9.00
N TYR A 44 -21.44 28.21 7.84
CA TYR A 44 -21.06 26.99 7.17
C TYR A 44 -19.61 27.03 6.64
N ALA A 45 -19.14 28.19 6.17
CA ALA A 45 -17.77 28.37 5.78
C ALA A 45 -16.77 28.12 6.94
N LYS A 46 -17.09 28.59 8.15
CA LYS A 46 -16.30 28.29 9.36
C LYS A 46 -16.27 26.81 9.70
N LEU A 47 -17.42 26.14 9.59
CA LEU A 47 -17.50 24.69 9.83
C LEU A 47 -16.71 23.90 8.77
N ALA A 48 -16.81 24.29 7.50
CA ALA A 48 -16.04 23.71 6.40
C ALA A 48 -14.52 23.78 6.66
N VAL A 49 -14.02 24.94 7.10
CA VAL A 49 -12.60 25.11 7.47
C VAL A 49 -12.21 24.18 8.63
N ARG A 50 -13.03 24.07 9.68
CA ARG A 50 -12.76 23.15 10.80
C ARG A 50 -12.76 21.69 10.38
N LEU A 51 -13.59 21.32 9.42
CA LEU A 51 -13.61 20.00 8.82
C LEU A 51 -12.46 19.77 7.80
N GLY A 52 -11.65 20.78 7.49
CA GLY A 52 -10.55 20.66 6.54
C GLY A 52 -11.03 20.37 5.12
N VAL A 53 -12.09 21.06 4.68
CA VAL A 53 -12.60 21.00 3.31
C VAL A 53 -11.53 21.53 2.35
N SER A 54 -11.40 20.93 1.19
CA SER A 54 -10.35 21.29 0.23
C SER A 54 -10.62 22.61 -0.48
N ASP A 55 -11.91 22.90 -0.74
CA ASP A 55 -12.30 24.18 -1.32
C ASP A 55 -13.81 24.48 -1.09
N TYR A 56 -14.18 25.74 -1.30
CA TYR A 56 -15.53 26.25 -1.04
C TYR A 56 -15.92 27.23 -2.16
N ILE A 57 -16.94 26.90 -2.93
CA ILE A 57 -17.36 27.64 -4.13
C ILE A 57 -18.70 28.31 -3.91
N LEU A 58 -18.77 29.63 -4.16
CA LEU A 58 -20.02 30.38 -4.05
C LEU A 58 -20.91 30.21 -5.28
N LYS A 59 -22.21 30.13 -5.04
CA LYS A 59 -23.25 30.18 -6.09
C LYS A 59 -23.63 31.63 -6.40
N PRO A 60 -23.81 31.98 -7.70
CA PRO A 60 -23.80 31.12 -8.89
C PRO A 60 -22.38 30.68 -9.24
N VAL A 61 -22.20 29.39 -9.56
CA VAL A 61 -20.88 28.81 -9.84
C VAL A 61 -20.29 29.42 -11.12
N ASN A 62 -19.11 30.02 -11.00
CA ASN A 62 -18.36 30.47 -12.15
C ASN A 62 -17.62 29.26 -12.76
N PRO A 63 -17.83 28.94 -14.06
CA PRO A 63 -17.20 27.78 -14.69
C PRO A 63 -15.65 27.81 -14.68
N GLN A 64 -15.08 28.99 -14.74
CA GLN A 64 -13.61 29.15 -14.73
C GLN A 64 -13.06 28.89 -13.32
N GLU A 65 -13.69 29.44 -12.26
CA GLU A 65 -13.35 29.19 -10.88
C GLU A 65 -13.50 27.71 -10.52
N PHE A 66 -14.59 27.08 -10.95
CA PHE A 66 -14.80 25.65 -10.77
C PHE A 66 -13.71 24.80 -11.43
N ALA A 67 -13.36 25.12 -12.69
CA ALA A 67 -12.30 24.41 -13.41
C ALA A 67 -10.94 24.54 -12.69
N GLN A 68 -10.59 25.74 -12.22
CA GLN A 68 -9.37 25.97 -11.46
C GLN A 68 -9.34 25.21 -10.13
N THR A 69 -10.46 25.17 -9.43
CA THR A 69 -10.58 24.41 -8.18
C THR A 69 -10.41 22.90 -8.41
N ILE A 70 -11.03 22.36 -9.46
CA ILE A 70 -10.87 20.94 -9.82
C ILE A 70 -9.41 20.65 -10.21
N GLU A 71 -8.79 21.49 -11.03
CA GLU A 71 -7.39 21.33 -11.43
C GLU A 71 -6.45 21.35 -10.21
N LYS A 72 -6.64 22.28 -9.29
CA LYS A 72 -5.89 22.36 -8.03
C LYS A 72 -6.05 21.08 -7.20
N VAL A 73 -7.29 20.65 -6.94
CA VAL A 73 -7.59 19.50 -6.08
C VAL A 73 -7.09 18.19 -6.71
N THR A 74 -7.24 18.03 -8.01
CA THR A 74 -6.71 16.85 -8.73
C THR A 74 -5.19 16.84 -8.75
N GLY A 75 -4.55 18.00 -8.90
CA GLY A 75 -3.08 18.15 -8.83
C GLY A 75 -2.54 17.79 -7.44
N GLU A 76 -3.21 18.21 -6.36
CA GLU A 76 -2.86 17.80 -4.99
C GLU A 76 -3.01 16.30 -4.77
N LEU A 77 -4.08 15.68 -5.28
CA LEU A 77 -4.28 14.23 -5.22
C LEU A 77 -3.17 13.49 -5.97
N GLN A 78 -2.88 13.92 -7.20
CA GLN A 78 -1.82 13.30 -8.00
C GLN A 78 -0.47 13.35 -7.27
N LYS A 79 -0.13 14.50 -6.66
CA LYS A 79 1.08 14.65 -5.87
C LYS A 79 1.11 13.69 -4.68
N GLN A 80 0.01 13.60 -3.93
CA GLN A 80 -0.12 12.67 -2.79
C GLN A 80 0.04 11.20 -3.23
N TYR A 81 -0.52 10.81 -4.38
CA TYR A 81 -0.35 9.46 -4.91
C TYR A 81 1.12 9.16 -5.24
N VAL A 82 1.79 10.07 -5.96
CA VAL A 82 3.21 9.90 -6.32
C VAL A 82 4.09 9.83 -5.07
N GLU A 83 3.89 10.71 -4.10
CA GLU A 83 4.64 10.71 -2.84
C GLU A 83 4.42 9.41 -2.05
N ASN A 84 3.18 8.90 -2.03
CA ASN A 84 2.87 7.65 -1.33
C ASN A 84 3.47 6.43 -2.04
N GLU A 85 3.41 6.37 -3.36
CA GLU A 85 4.08 5.33 -4.15
C GLU A 85 5.60 5.34 -3.93
N GLN A 86 6.23 6.51 -3.96
CA GLN A 86 7.66 6.63 -3.69
C GLN A 86 8.01 6.17 -2.27
N ARG A 87 7.20 6.53 -1.27
CA ARG A 87 7.38 6.07 0.11
C ARG A 87 7.27 4.55 0.22
N LEU A 88 6.28 3.95 -0.43
CA LEU A 88 6.09 2.50 -0.43
C LEU A 88 7.27 1.78 -1.10
N GLN A 89 7.74 2.29 -2.24
CA GLN A 89 8.92 1.74 -2.92
C GLN A 89 10.17 1.84 -2.05
N GLN A 90 10.45 3.01 -1.47
CA GLN A 90 11.60 3.17 -0.57
C GLN A 90 11.54 2.22 0.62
N SER A 91 10.35 2.07 1.23
CA SER A 91 10.13 1.13 2.32
C SER A 91 10.34 -0.33 1.89
N SER A 92 9.94 -0.69 0.68
CA SER A 92 10.16 -2.03 0.13
C SER A 92 11.65 -2.33 -0.10
N TYR A 93 12.37 -1.44 -0.77
CA TYR A 93 13.82 -1.60 -0.97
C TYR A 93 14.60 -1.67 0.33
N MET A 94 14.22 -0.84 1.32
CA MET A 94 14.86 -0.87 2.62
C MET A 94 14.64 -2.21 3.34
N ARG A 95 13.41 -2.73 3.32
CA ARG A 95 13.08 -4.03 3.91
C ARG A 95 13.89 -5.16 3.26
N GLU A 96 13.96 -5.15 1.94
CA GLU A 96 14.74 -6.12 1.17
C GLU A 96 16.23 -6.06 1.54
N TYR A 97 16.81 -4.87 1.62
CA TYR A 97 18.19 -4.66 2.04
C TYR A 97 18.45 -5.14 3.48
N LEU A 98 17.55 -4.87 4.42
CA LEU A 98 17.67 -5.33 5.80
C LEU A 98 17.63 -6.86 5.90
N LEU A 99 16.71 -7.51 5.18
CA LEU A 99 16.63 -8.96 5.12
C LEU A 99 17.88 -9.55 4.46
N TYR A 100 18.34 -8.98 3.35
CA TYR A 100 19.58 -9.39 2.71
C TYR A 100 20.78 -9.31 3.66
N THR A 101 20.88 -8.24 4.43
CA THR A 101 21.93 -8.04 5.44
C THR A 101 21.88 -9.13 6.51
N LEU A 102 20.69 -9.46 7.04
CA LEU A 102 20.52 -10.54 8.03
C LEU A 102 20.93 -11.90 7.49
N PHE A 103 20.46 -12.25 6.31
CA PHE A 103 20.75 -13.56 5.72
C PHE A 103 22.22 -13.72 5.28
N ASN A 104 22.93 -12.61 5.10
CA ASN A 104 24.38 -12.62 4.81
C ASN A 104 25.24 -12.40 6.08
N GLY A 105 24.71 -12.67 7.25
CA GLY A 105 25.47 -12.69 8.50
C GLY A 105 25.55 -11.35 9.24
N GLY A 106 24.76 -10.36 8.84
CA GLY A 106 24.60 -9.12 9.60
C GLY A 106 23.94 -9.36 10.96
N SER A 107 24.34 -8.59 11.98
CA SER A 107 23.74 -8.72 13.30
C SER A 107 22.36 -8.08 13.35
N VAL A 108 21.47 -8.62 14.21
CA VAL A 108 20.14 -8.04 14.47
C VAL A 108 20.25 -6.60 14.95
N GLU A 109 21.27 -6.27 15.74
CA GLU A 109 21.53 -4.90 16.22
C GLU A 109 21.88 -3.94 15.09
N GLN A 110 22.70 -4.38 14.12
CA GLN A 110 23.00 -3.59 12.92
C GLN A 110 21.75 -3.32 12.10
N VAL A 111 20.91 -4.35 11.91
CA VAL A 111 19.65 -4.23 11.18
C VAL A 111 18.68 -3.31 11.91
N HIS A 112 18.53 -3.43 13.22
CA HIS A 112 17.71 -2.51 14.01
C HIS A 112 18.20 -1.06 13.94
N THR A 113 19.51 -0.85 13.94
CA THR A 113 20.11 0.49 13.82
C THR A 113 19.85 1.10 12.44
N LEU A 114 19.95 0.30 11.38
CA LEU A 114 19.69 0.73 10.01
C LEU A 114 18.20 0.91 9.73
N ALA A 115 17.35 0.05 10.30
CA ALA A 115 15.92 0.08 10.09
C ALA A 115 15.28 1.36 10.64
N GLY A 116 15.75 1.85 11.81
CA GLY A 116 15.12 2.96 12.48
C GLY A 116 13.60 2.85 12.46
N ASN A 117 12.91 3.95 12.12
CA ASN A 117 11.46 3.96 11.93
C ASN A 117 10.99 3.56 10.49
N LEU A 118 11.92 3.17 9.60
CA LEU A 118 11.63 2.97 8.18
C LEU A 118 10.99 1.61 7.87
N ALA A 119 11.27 0.59 8.66
CA ALA A 119 10.71 -0.76 8.45
C ALA A 119 9.27 -0.91 8.97
N GLY A 120 8.76 0.07 9.73
CA GLY A 120 7.51 -0.03 10.49
C GLY A 120 7.66 -0.94 11.72
N GLU A 121 7.08 -0.53 12.84
CA GLU A 121 7.21 -1.23 14.13
C GLU A 121 6.74 -2.70 14.08
N ASN A 122 5.88 -3.03 13.13
CA ASN A 122 5.27 -4.37 13.03
C ASN A 122 5.89 -5.29 11.97
N PHE A 123 6.85 -4.83 11.16
CA PHE A 123 7.40 -5.65 10.07
C PHE A 123 7.95 -6.99 10.56
N TRP A 124 8.76 -6.97 11.62
CA TRP A 124 9.40 -8.15 12.18
C TRP A 124 8.43 -9.12 12.86
N ASN A 125 7.32 -8.59 13.37
CA ASN A 125 6.29 -9.37 14.06
C ASN A 125 5.25 -9.96 13.08
N HIS A 126 5.35 -9.63 11.80
CA HIS A 126 4.37 -10.01 10.80
C HIS A 126 4.66 -11.38 10.17
N PHE A 127 5.94 -11.76 10.12
CA PHE A 127 6.36 -13.02 9.51
C PHE A 127 6.79 -14.03 10.57
N HIS A 128 6.23 -15.24 10.49
CA HIS A 128 6.42 -16.28 11.50
C HIS A 128 7.09 -17.55 10.95
N ARG A 129 7.26 -17.66 9.64
CA ARG A 129 7.82 -18.85 8.98
C ARG A 129 8.77 -18.44 7.88
N ILE A 130 9.76 -19.29 7.67
CA ILE A 130 10.76 -19.14 6.62
C ILE A 130 10.71 -20.38 5.75
N VAL A 131 10.62 -20.18 4.44
CA VAL A 131 10.88 -21.23 3.44
C VAL A 131 12.17 -20.87 2.74
N PHE A 132 13.14 -21.77 2.79
CA PHE A 132 14.42 -21.63 2.09
C PHE A 132 14.36 -22.44 0.81
N LEU A 133 14.66 -21.79 -0.31
CA LEU A 133 14.71 -22.39 -1.63
C LEU A 133 16.19 -22.52 -2.04
N GLU A 134 16.63 -23.73 -2.33
CA GLU A 134 18.00 -24.01 -2.74
C GLU A 134 17.99 -24.90 -3.97
N PHE A 135 18.82 -24.57 -4.94
CA PHE A 135 18.99 -25.30 -6.19
C PHE A 135 20.46 -25.69 -6.38
N ASP A 136 20.69 -26.88 -6.89
CA ASP A 136 22.05 -27.40 -7.13
C ASP A 136 22.83 -26.60 -8.17
N ARG A 137 22.17 -25.82 -9.00
CA ARG A 137 22.75 -24.98 -10.05
C ARG A 137 22.21 -23.56 -9.97
N GLU A 138 22.87 -22.67 -10.74
CA GLU A 138 22.37 -21.31 -10.91
C GLU A 138 21.00 -21.33 -11.58
N PHE A 139 19.97 -21.05 -10.79
CA PHE A 139 18.57 -21.11 -11.19
C PHE A 139 17.97 -19.72 -11.33
N PHE A 140 18.07 -18.90 -10.29
CA PHE A 140 17.55 -17.55 -10.27
C PHE A 140 18.34 -16.63 -11.21
N GLY A 141 17.61 -15.85 -12.02
CA GLY A 141 18.21 -14.94 -13.00
C GLY A 141 18.69 -15.60 -14.30
N LYS A 142 18.77 -16.94 -14.36
CA LYS A 142 19.11 -17.67 -15.58
C LYS A 142 17.93 -18.49 -16.12
N LYS A 143 17.38 -19.36 -15.29
CA LYS A 143 16.27 -20.25 -15.66
C LYS A 143 14.93 -19.62 -15.30
N ALA A 144 14.82 -19.07 -14.09
CA ALA A 144 13.71 -18.25 -13.65
C ALA A 144 14.14 -16.78 -13.67
N LEU A 145 13.75 -16.04 -14.70
CA LEU A 145 14.07 -14.62 -14.83
C LEU A 145 13.28 -13.78 -13.82
N ASP A 146 12.03 -14.13 -13.64
CA ASP A 146 11.14 -13.53 -12.64
C ASP A 146 10.38 -14.61 -11.88
N PHE A 147 11.04 -15.19 -10.90
CA PHE A 147 10.48 -16.27 -10.08
C PHE A 147 9.23 -15.84 -9.32
N GLN A 148 9.18 -14.59 -8.91
CA GLN A 148 8.01 -14.06 -8.21
C GLN A 148 6.78 -14.09 -9.09
N ALA A 149 6.82 -13.45 -10.26
CA ALA A 149 5.70 -13.44 -11.19
C ALA A 149 5.41 -14.83 -11.77
N GLU A 150 6.44 -15.62 -12.02
CA GLU A 150 6.31 -16.89 -12.71
C GLU A 150 5.82 -18.05 -11.83
N ILE A 151 6.10 -18.02 -10.54
CA ILE A 151 5.77 -19.11 -9.61
C ILE A 151 4.98 -18.62 -8.41
N LEU A 152 5.43 -17.56 -7.74
CA LEU A 152 4.85 -17.20 -6.45
C LEU A 152 3.45 -16.60 -6.58
N GLU A 153 3.24 -15.67 -7.50
CA GLU A 153 1.93 -15.00 -7.69
C GLU A 153 0.81 -15.98 -8.05
N GLU A 154 1.13 -17.03 -8.83
CA GLU A 154 0.15 -18.05 -9.20
C GLU A 154 -0.09 -19.12 -8.12
N ASN A 155 0.88 -19.35 -7.22
CA ASN A 155 0.85 -20.48 -6.30
C ASN A 155 0.73 -20.11 -4.83
N MET A 156 0.97 -18.84 -4.47
CA MET A 156 0.82 -18.37 -3.10
C MET A 156 -0.50 -17.64 -2.91
N SER A 157 -1.22 -18.00 -1.86
CA SER A 157 -2.45 -17.32 -1.43
C SER A 157 -2.25 -16.51 -0.15
N GLU A 158 -1.12 -16.72 0.52
CA GLU A 158 -0.76 -16.08 1.78
C GLU A 158 0.16 -14.89 1.52
N GLU A 159 0.16 -13.94 2.43
CA GLU A 159 1.09 -12.81 2.36
C GLU A 159 2.52 -13.30 2.55
N TYR A 160 3.40 -12.91 1.67
CA TYR A 160 4.81 -13.28 1.70
C TYR A 160 5.74 -12.12 1.37
N GLN A 161 6.98 -12.22 1.84
CA GLN A 161 8.10 -11.43 1.37
C GLN A 161 9.11 -12.36 0.70
N TYR A 162 9.41 -12.12 -0.57
CA TYR A 162 10.43 -12.85 -1.34
C TYR A 162 11.74 -12.11 -1.34
N LEU A 163 12.83 -12.85 -1.16
CA LEU A 163 14.19 -12.32 -1.26
C LEU A 163 15.07 -13.30 -2.01
N ASN A 164 15.66 -12.87 -3.12
CA ASN A 164 16.70 -13.61 -3.80
C ASN A 164 18.05 -13.30 -3.16
N LEU A 165 18.73 -14.32 -2.62
CA LEU A 165 20.02 -14.17 -1.95
C LEU A 165 21.19 -14.25 -2.94
N ASN A 166 21.10 -15.17 -3.87
CA ASN A 166 22.12 -15.42 -4.91
C ASN A 166 21.52 -16.28 -6.04
N PRO A 167 22.26 -16.59 -7.12
CA PRO A 167 21.73 -17.35 -8.24
C PRO A 167 21.21 -18.77 -7.90
N GLN A 168 21.52 -19.31 -6.72
CA GLN A 168 21.10 -20.65 -6.29
C GLN A 168 20.10 -20.63 -5.15
N GLN A 169 19.99 -19.52 -4.41
CA GLN A 169 19.26 -19.47 -3.14
C GLN A 169 18.31 -18.30 -3.06
N ALA A 170 17.13 -18.58 -2.56
CA ALA A 170 16.13 -17.55 -2.22
C ALA A 170 15.40 -17.89 -0.92
N VAL A 171 14.78 -16.90 -0.33
CA VAL A 171 14.04 -17.00 0.92
C VAL A 171 12.64 -16.44 0.74
N LEU A 172 11.65 -17.13 1.31
CA LEU A 172 10.31 -16.64 1.50
C LEU A 172 10.04 -16.49 2.99
N LEU A 173 9.65 -15.31 3.40
CA LEU A 173 9.08 -15.06 4.71
C LEU A 173 7.56 -15.10 4.59
N LEU A 174 6.91 -15.90 5.39
CA LEU A 174 5.47 -16.11 5.33
C LEU A 174 4.78 -15.57 6.57
N ASN A 175 3.70 -14.84 6.36
CA ASN A 175 2.69 -14.54 7.38
C ASN A 175 1.68 -15.68 7.40
N ALA A 176 2.17 -16.90 7.70
CA ALA A 176 1.34 -18.09 7.67
C ALA A 176 0.71 -18.37 9.03
N SER A 177 -0.49 -18.93 9.02
CA SER A 177 -1.10 -19.54 10.19
C SER A 177 -0.11 -20.49 10.88
N PRO A 178 -0.08 -20.56 12.21
CA PRO A 178 0.86 -21.40 12.97
C PRO A 178 0.71 -22.92 12.72
N HIS A 179 -0.19 -23.37 11.87
CA HIS A 179 -0.40 -24.77 11.55
C HIS A 179 0.71 -25.32 10.64
N TYR A 180 1.54 -26.18 11.22
CA TYR A 180 2.66 -26.85 10.53
C TYR A 180 2.25 -27.58 9.24
N MET A 181 1.06 -28.15 9.20
CA MET A 181 0.51 -28.85 8.02
C MET A 181 0.34 -27.91 6.81
N THR A 182 -0.06 -26.67 7.03
CA THR A 182 -0.21 -25.68 5.97
C THR A 182 1.13 -25.32 5.33
N LEU A 183 2.20 -25.16 6.14
CA LEU A 183 3.55 -24.85 5.63
C LEU A 183 4.09 -25.98 4.74
N GLN A 184 3.92 -27.24 5.16
CA GLN A 184 4.36 -28.38 4.38
C GLN A 184 3.60 -28.48 3.05
N GLN A 185 2.30 -28.22 3.04
CA GLN A 185 1.48 -28.18 1.82
C GLN A 185 1.92 -27.05 0.89
N THR A 186 2.20 -25.86 1.43
CA THR A 186 2.71 -24.72 0.66
C THR A 186 4.08 -25.06 0.04
N ALA A 187 5.00 -25.62 0.81
CA ALA A 187 6.30 -26.03 0.30
C ALA A 187 6.19 -27.09 -0.81
N GLN A 188 5.33 -28.09 -0.64
CA GLN A 188 5.08 -29.13 -1.65
C GLN A 188 4.48 -28.52 -2.92
N LYS A 189 3.51 -27.63 -2.78
CA LYS A 189 2.89 -26.93 -3.93
C LYS A 189 3.90 -26.11 -4.72
N LEU A 190 4.80 -25.41 -4.03
CA LEU A 190 5.88 -24.65 -4.69
C LEU A 190 6.87 -25.58 -5.40
N HIS A 191 7.28 -26.65 -4.74
CA HIS A 191 8.13 -27.67 -5.35
C HIS A 191 7.51 -28.23 -6.64
N ASP A 192 6.25 -28.62 -6.60
CA ASP A 192 5.54 -29.19 -7.74
C ASP A 192 5.37 -28.17 -8.89
N ALA A 193 5.13 -26.89 -8.56
CA ALA A 193 5.04 -25.81 -9.53
C ALA A 193 6.39 -25.56 -10.24
N VAL A 194 7.48 -25.55 -9.47
CA VAL A 194 8.84 -25.42 -10.01
C VAL A 194 9.19 -26.61 -10.90
N PHE A 195 8.95 -27.82 -10.41
CA PHE A 195 9.21 -29.05 -11.16
C PHE A 195 8.41 -29.09 -12.48
N LYS A 196 7.13 -28.73 -12.42
CA LYS A 196 6.27 -28.71 -13.61
C LYS A 196 6.74 -27.70 -14.66
N LYS A 197 7.24 -26.54 -14.24
CA LYS A 197 7.62 -25.45 -15.15
C LYS A 197 9.04 -25.60 -15.68
N TYR A 198 9.97 -26.01 -14.83
CA TYR A 198 11.41 -25.99 -15.13
C TYR A 198 12.06 -27.37 -15.16
N GLY A 199 11.40 -28.40 -14.66
CA GLY A 199 11.92 -29.76 -14.55
C GLY A 199 12.98 -29.93 -13.46
N GLU A 200 12.96 -29.10 -12.45
CA GLU A 200 13.92 -29.08 -11.32
C GLU A 200 13.23 -29.07 -9.97
#